data_e2ae21d5de01a2d814e5b40a5f339de0
#
_entry.id   e2ae21d5de01a2d814e5b40a5f339de0
#
_cell.length_a   1.000
_cell.length_b   1.000
_cell.length_c   1.000
_cell.angle_alpha   90.00
_cell.angle_beta   90.00
_cell.angle_gamma   90.00
#
_symmetry.space_group_name_H-M   'P 1'
#
loop_
_entity.id
_entity.type
_entity.pdbx_description
1 polymer ?
#
loop_
_entity_poly.entity_id
_entity_poly.type
_entity_poly.pdbx_seq_one_letter_code
_entity_poly.pdbx_strand_id
1 'polypeptide(L)'
;MELFDRKGLLEATKLSPRKLEILLYLLKGPTLTRIYNQLDSKQGIDMIEDALQHLSIELDFDREALEKAIPKEGPFITVSNHPFGFLDGIILLLIIGRIRPDFRVVANYLLSYFAPISDLFITVNPFDNMGPKGMGGMRKSLGQLKQGNGLGLFPAAEVSTWYKGQKGILDKEWPNASVRLIRKGAVPVVPIYFHGRNSNSFHILGKIHPALRTLRIPAEFLKKRRSTIHIGVGPQVTSEEIAQFETDEALKNHLRSLTYQQARQFTQFPAPR
;
A
#
# COMPACT_ATOMS: atom_id res chain seq x y z
N MET A 1 -12.04 -5.72 20.73
CA MET A 1 -11.83 -4.50 19.90
C MET A 1 -12.73 -4.59 18.70
N GLU A 2 -13.34 -3.51 18.24
CA GLU A 2 -14.10 -3.50 16.98
C GLU A 2 -13.17 -3.33 15.79
N LEU A 3 -13.53 -3.94 14.65
CA LEU A 3 -12.74 -3.84 13.42
C LEU A 3 -12.72 -2.41 12.87
N PHE A 4 -13.87 -1.70 12.99
CA PHE A 4 -14.03 -0.33 12.49
C PHE A 4 -14.32 0.64 13.65
N ASP A 5 -13.62 1.75 13.72
CA ASP A 5 -13.97 2.89 14.56
C ASP A 5 -15.19 3.61 13.97
N ARG A 6 -16.39 3.13 14.33
CA ARG A 6 -17.66 3.68 13.83
C ARG A 6 -17.89 5.12 14.24
N LYS A 7 -17.47 5.50 15.47
CA LYS A 7 -17.61 6.85 15.96
C LYS A 7 -16.75 7.81 15.14
N GLY A 8 -15.48 7.49 14.97
CA GLY A 8 -14.57 8.30 14.16
C GLY A 8 -15.01 8.36 12.69
N LEU A 9 -15.55 7.28 12.13
CA LEU A 9 -16.11 7.29 10.76
C LEU A 9 -17.33 8.22 10.64
N LEU A 10 -18.24 8.25 11.60
CA LEU A 10 -19.37 9.17 11.59
C LEU A 10 -18.92 10.63 11.63
N GLU A 11 -17.96 10.95 12.50
CA GLU A 11 -17.39 12.29 12.62
C GLU A 11 -16.66 12.74 11.32
N ALA A 12 -15.87 11.86 10.74
CA ALA A 12 -15.09 12.16 9.54
C ALA A 12 -15.93 12.26 8.27
N THR A 13 -16.91 11.38 8.10
CA THR A 13 -17.73 11.32 6.89
C THR A 13 -18.95 12.23 6.94
N LYS A 14 -19.35 12.67 8.13
CA LYS A 14 -20.60 13.42 8.40
C LYS A 14 -21.85 12.68 7.88
N LEU A 15 -21.78 11.39 7.74
CA LEU A 15 -22.91 10.55 7.34
C LEU A 15 -23.84 10.32 8.53
N SER A 16 -25.15 10.13 8.25
CA SER A 16 -26.05 9.59 9.27
C SER A 16 -25.71 8.11 9.57
N PRO A 17 -26.05 7.60 10.76
CA PRO A 17 -25.78 6.21 11.12
C PRO A 17 -26.28 5.19 10.06
N ARG A 18 -27.51 5.40 9.52
CA ARG A 18 -28.05 4.53 8.46
C ARG A 18 -27.20 4.57 7.18
N LYS A 19 -26.73 5.75 6.76
CA LYS A 19 -25.88 5.88 5.58
C LYS A 19 -24.50 5.24 5.80
N LEU A 20 -23.96 5.33 7.01
CA LEU A 20 -22.70 4.64 7.36
C LEU A 20 -22.86 3.12 7.29
N GLU A 21 -23.96 2.55 7.81
CA GLU A 21 -24.22 1.10 7.71
C GLU A 21 -24.34 0.64 6.26
N ILE A 22 -25.00 1.42 5.39
CA ILE A 22 -25.06 1.12 3.96
C ILE A 22 -23.66 1.15 3.34
N LEU A 23 -22.86 2.17 3.67
CA LEU A 23 -21.49 2.26 3.20
C LEU A 23 -20.64 1.08 3.66
N LEU A 24 -20.69 0.72 4.94
CA LEU A 24 -19.95 -0.43 5.48
C LEU A 24 -20.42 -1.74 4.84
N TYR A 25 -21.71 -1.89 4.56
CA TYR A 25 -22.23 -3.05 3.83
C TYR A 25 -21.64 -3.13 2.40
N LEU A 26 -21.62 -2.03 1.67
CA LEU A 26 -21.01 -1.95 0.34
C LEU A 26 -19.51 -2.26 0.37
N LEU A 27 -18.83 -1.85 1.42
CA LEU A 27 -17.41 -2.13 1.71
C LEU A 27 -17.17 -3.54 2.28
N LYS A 28 -18.16 -4.43 2.24
CA LYS A 28 -18.06 -5.79 2.80
C LYS A 28 -17.77 -5.84 4.31
N GLY A 29 -18.09 -4.77 5.03
CA GLY A 29 -17.87 -4.64 6.48
C GLY A 29 -18.36 -5.85 7.29
N PRO A 30 -19.62 -6.34 7.13
CA PRO A 30 -20.11 -7.51 7.87
C PRO A 30 -19.26 -8.77 7.61
N THR A 31 -18.80 -9.00 6.37
CA THR A 31 -17.94 -10.14 6.02
C THR A 31 -16.57 -10.00 6.66
N LEU A 32 -15.96 -8.82 6.56
CA LEU A 32 -14.66 -8.54 7.17
C LEU A 32 -14.71 -8.66 8.70
N THR A 33 -15.77 -8.15 9.34
CA THR A 33 -15.97 -8.29 10.79
C THR A 33 -16.12 -9.77 11.20
N ARG A 34 -16.84 -10.57 10.39
CA ARG A 34 -16.96 -12.02 10.66
C ARG A 34 -15.58 -12.70 10.59
N ILE A 35 -14.78 -12.41 9.57
CA ILE A 35 -13.43 -12.93 9.45
C ILE A 35 -12.60 -12.50 10.67
N TYR A 36 -12.57 -11.21 10.97
CA TYR A 36 -11.84 -10.66 12.11
C TYR A 36 -12.19 -11.35 13.45
N ASN A 37 -13.47 -11.64 13.68
CA ASN A 37 -13.92 -12.33 14.89
C ASN A 37 -13.40 -13.78 15.00
N GLN A 38 -13.04 -14.39 13.87
CA GLN A 38 -12.51 -15.76 13.78
C GLN A 38 -10.97 -15.83 13.87
N LEU A 39 -10.27 -14.69 13.82
CA LEU A 39 -8.81 -14.66 13.94
C LEU A 39 -8.38 -14.91 15.40
N ASP A 40 -7.22 -15.51 15.60
CA ASP A 40 -6.60 -15.70 16.92
C ASP A 40 -6.01 -14.38 17.41
N SER A 41 -5.22 -13.71 16.59
CA SER A 41 -4.65 -12.40 16.90
C SER A 41 -5.61 -11.27 16.50
N LYS A 42 -5.71 -10.25 17.37
CA LYS A 42 -6.68 -9.15 17.18
C LYS A 42 -6.03 -7.82 16.80
N GLN A 43 -4.71 -7.73 16.75
CA GLN A 43 -3.99 -6.48 16.53
C GLN A 43 -2.67 -6.68 15.79
N GLY A 44 -2.20 -5.61 15.15
CA GLY A 44 -0.86 -5.51 14.61
C GLY A 44 -0.57 -6.47 13.45
N ILE A 45 0.69 -6.81 13.33
CA ILE A 45 1.19 -7.67 12.24
C ILE A 45 0.67 -9.10 12.38
N ASP A 46 0.51 -9.60 13.60
CA ASP A 46 0.01 -10.95 13.85
C ASP A 46 -1.44 -11.10 13.36
N MET A 47 -2.28 -10.08 13.54
CA MET A 47 -3.65 -10.07 12.97
C MET A 47 -3.62 -10.09 11.43
N ILE A 48 -2.65 -9.40 10.80
CA ILE A 48 -2.49 -9.45 9.34
C ILE A 48 -2.13 -10.86 8.89
N GLU A 49 -1.18 -11.50 9.56
CA GLU A 49 -0.76 -12.87 9.24
C GLU A 49 -1.91 -13.85 9.37
N ASP A 50 -2.62 -13.83 10.50
CA ASP A 50 -3.79 -14.67 10.74
C ASP A 50 -4.88 -14.44 9.68
N ALA A 51 -5.12 -13.19 9.27
CA ALA A 51 -6.11 -12.88 8.23
C ALA A 51 -5.72 -13.46 6.87
N LEU A 52 -4.44 -13.38 6.48
CA LEU A 52 -3.96 -13.98 5.23
C LEU A 52 -4.04 -15.50 5.27
N GLN A 53 -3.66 -16.12 6.40
CA GLN A 53 -3.78 -17.56 6.60
C GLN A 53 -5.24 -18.03 6.58
N HIS A 54 -6.14 -17.34 7.28
CA HIS A 54 -7.58 -17.63 7.28
C HIS A 54 -8.18 -17.58 5.87
N LEU A 55 -7.70 -16.66 5.04
CA LEU A 55 -8.10 -16.54 3.64
C LEU A 55 -7.32 -17.48 2.72
N SER A 56 -6.36 -18.24 3.22
CA SER A 56 -5.44 -19.07 2.41
C SER A 56 -4.77 -18.26 1.31
N ILE A 57 -4.31 -17.06 1.65
CA ILE A 57 -3.50 -16.21 0.76
C ILE A 57 -2.03 -16.52 1.07
N GLU A 58 -1.36 -17.10 0.10
CA GLU A 58 0.06 -17.43 0.18
C GLU A 58 0.92 -16.30 -0.38
N LEU A 59 2.10 -16.10 0.19
CA LEU A 59 3.07 -15.11 -0.28
C LEU A 59 4.29 -15.83 -0.85
N ASP A 60 4.58 -15.57 -2.11
CA ASP A 60 5.74 -16.10 -2.82
C ASP A 60 6.74 -14.99 -3.11
N PHE A 61 7.86 -14.99 -2.38
CA PHE A 61 8.94 -14.02 -2.51
C PHE A 61 10.26 -14.60 -2.04
N ASP A 62 11.34 -14.07 -2.56
CA ASP A 62 12.70 -14.38 -2.10
C ASP A 62 12.96 -13.70 -0.75
N ARG A 63 12.86 -14.50 0.32
CA ARG A 63 13.08 -14.03 1.70
C ARG A 63 14.52 -13.55 1.92
N GLU A 64 15.50 -14.26 1.37
CA GLU A 64 16.91 -13.93 1.51
C GLU A 64 17.23 -12.60 0.80
N ALA A 65 16.71 -12.40 -0.42
CA ALA A 65 16.81 -11.15 -1.13
C ALA A 65 16.16 -9.97 -0.35
N LEU A 66 14.99 -10.22 0.27
CA LEU A 66 14.33 -9.20 1.10
C LEU A 66 15.17 -8.83 2.33
N GLU A 67 15.65 -9.83 3.08
CA GLU A 67 16.47 -9.62 4.28
C GLU A 67 17.80 -8.91 3.97
N LYS A 68 18.35 -9.15 2.79
CA LYS A 68 19.56 -8.47 2.29
C LYS A 68 19.28 -7.04 1.84
N ALA A 69 18.12 -6.79 1.22
CA ALA A 69 17.77 -5.48 0.68
C ALA A 69 17.28 -4.50 1.77
N ILE A 70 16.63 -5.00 2.84
CA ILE A 70 16.11 -4.14 3.91
C ILE A 70 17.21 -3.83 4.93
N PRO A 71 17.54 -2.53 5.16
CA PRO A 71 18.50 -2.14 6.19
C PRO A 71 18.04 -2.62 7.57
N LYS A 72 18.93 -3.27 8.32
CA LYS A 72 18.63 -3.74 9.69
C LYS A 72 18.46 -2.58 10.67
N GLU A 73 19.13 -1.48 10.42
CA GLU A 73 19.14 -0.26 11.23
C GLU A 73 19.07 0.97 10.33
N GLY A 74 18.71 2.12 10.91
CA GLY A 74 18.59 3.38 10.21
C GLY A 74 17.36 3.49 9.32
N PRO A 75 17.11 4.69 8.79
CA PRO A 75 15.92 4.96 7.99
C PRO A 75 16.05 4.41 6.57
N PHE A 76 14.95 4.00 5.99
CA PHE A 76 14.86 3.59 4.58
C PHE A 76 13.43 3.80 4.05
N ILE A 77 13.31 3.77 2.73
CA ILE A 77 12.02 3.85 2.04
C ILE A 77 11.86 2.61 1.17
N THR A 78 10.65 2.02 1.13
CA THR A 78 10.28 1.12 0.05
C THR A 78 9.37 1.82 -0.94
N VAL A 79 9.55 1.56 -2.24
CA VAL A 79 8.66 2.03 -3.30
C VAL A 79 8.05 0.85 -4.03
N SER A 80 6.73 0.87 -4.20
CA SER A 80 6.02 -0.28 -4.77
C SER A 80 4.97 0.15 -5.79
N ASN A 81 4.71 -0.72 -6.79
CA ASN A 81 3.49 -0.64 -7.56
C ASN A 81 2.28 -1.02 -6.69
N HIS A 82 1.06 -0.68 -7.14
CA HIS A 82 -0.14 -0.80 -6.30
C HIS A 82 -1.30 -1.54 -6.99
N PRO A 83 -1.12 -2.83 -7.37
CA PRO A 83 -2.12 -3.55 -8.16
C PRO A 83 -3.39 -3.94 -7.40
N PHE A 84 -3.31 -4.20 -6.09
CA PHE A 84 -4.42 -4.76 -5.31
C PHE A 84 -5.05 -3.75 -4.34
N GLY A 85 -4.37 -2.67 -4.00
CA GLY A 85 -4.83 -1.68 -3.04
C GLY A 85 -4.51 -2.08 -1.60
N PHE A 86 -5.52 -2.21 -0.75
CA PHE A 86 -5.34 -2.53 0.67
C PHE A 86 -4.41 -3.73 0.92
N LEU A 87 -4.52 -4.78 0.08
CA LEU A 87 -3.73 -6.00 0.23
C LEU A 87 -2.22 -5.74 0.09
N ASP A 88 -1.80 -4.89 -0.85
CA ASP A 88 -0.38 -4.56 -1.02
C ASP A 88 0.20 -3.92 0.24
N GLY A 89 -0.56 -3.02 0.86
CA GLY A 89 -0.15 -2.33 2.08
C GLY A 89 0.03 -3.26 3.27
N ILE A 90 -0.93 -4.17 3.50
CA ILE A 90 -0.83 -5.12 4.63
C ILE A 90 0.24 -6.18 4.39
N ILE A 91 0.49 -6.59 3.15
CA ILE A 91 1.59 -7.51 2.83
C ILE A 91 2.94 -6.83 3.10
N LEU A 92 3.15 -5.57 2.68
CA LEU A 92 4.38 -4.85 3.03
C LEU A 92 4.58 -4.75 4.53
N LEU A 93 3.51 -4.41 5.29
CA LEU A 93 3.56 -4.37 6.75
C LEU A 93 3.97 -5.72 7.34
N LEU A 94 3.46 -6.82 6.80
CA LEU A 94 3.79 -8.16 7.28
C LEU A 94 5.25 -8.52 6.98
N ILE A 95 5.65 -8.53 5.70
CA ILE A 95 6.96 -9.07 5.29
C ILE A 95 8.12 -8.20 5.76
N ILE A 96 7.95 -6.87 5.80
CA ILE A 96 8.99 -5.94 6.24
C ILE A 96 8.90 -5.70 7.75
N GLY A 97 7.71 -5.60 8.31
CA GLY A 97 7.52 -5.39 9.75
C GLY A 97 8.04 -6.54 10.62
N ARG A 98 8.14 -7.77 10.07
CA ARG A 98 8.83 -8.90 10.73
C ARG A 98 10.35 -8.68 10.84
N ILE A 99 10.94 -7.90 9.91
CA ILE A 99 12.37 -7.54 9.92
C ILE A 99 12.57 -6.24 10.70
N ARG A 100 11.68 -5.25 10.48
CA ARG A 100 11.74 -3.88 10.99
C ARG A 100 10.38 -3.50 11.61
N PRO A 101 10.18 -3.73 12.92
CA PRO A 101 8.91 -3.43 13.61
C PRO A 101 8.52 -1.94 13.61
N ASP A 102 9.49 -1.06 13.38
CA ASP A 102 9.33 0.38 13.21
C ASP A 102 8.79 0.79 11.82
N PHE A 103 8.69 -0.15 10.86
CA PHE A 103 8.21 0.13 9.52
C PHE A 103 6.74 0.55 9.51
N ARG A 104 6.43 1.63 8.78
CA ARG A 104 5.06 2.14 8.59
C ARG A 104 4.80 2.37 7.12
N VAL A 105 3.55 2.21 6.69
CA VAL A 105 3.13 2.43 5.30
C VAL A 105 2.30 3.69 5.18
N VAL A 106 2.61 4.53 4.19
CA VAL A 106 1.80 5.71 3.87
C VAL A 106 0.52 5.26 3.17
N ALA A 107 -0.61 5.66 3.72
CA ALA A 107 -1.91 5.21 3.27
C ALA A 107 -3.00 6.30 3.35
N ASN A 108 -4.13 6.04 2.71
CA ASN A 108 -5.31 6.91 2.79
C ASN A 108 -5.80 7.00 4.24
N TYR A 109 -6.20 8.20 4.66
CA TYR A 109 -6.67 8.48 6.03
C TYR A 109 -7.83 7.57 6.48
N LEU A 110 -8.61 7.01 5.56
CA LEU A 110 -9.68 6.06 5.91
C LEU A 110 -9.17 4.80 6.62
N LEU A 111 -7.90 4.44 6.42
CA LEU A 111 -7.30 3.29 7.11
C LEU A 111 -7.01 3.57 8.59
N SER A 112 -7.03 4.83 9.05
CA SER A 112 -6.97 5.14 10.48
C SER A 112 -8.20 4.67 11.26
N TYR A 113 -9.32 4.40 10.58
CA TYR A 113 -10.54 3.85 11.17
C TYR A 113 -10.60 2.33 11.16
N PHE A 114 -9.55 1.68 10.65
CA PHE A 114 -9.37 0.23 10.75
C PHE A 114 -8.56 -0.05 12.01
N ALA A 115 -9.26 -0.05 13.16
CA ALA A 115 -8.67 0.03 14.49
C ALA A 115 -7.52 -0.95 14.79
N PRO A 116 -7.57 -2.25 14.39
CA PRO A 116 -6.54 -3.23 14.75
C PRO A 116 -5.13 -2.94 14.25
N ILE A 117 -4.99 -2.18 13.15
CA ILE A 117 -3.71 -1.90 12.49
C ILE A 117 -3.52 -0.41 12.14
N SER A 118 -4.34 0.46 12.72
CA SER A 118 -4.33 1.89 12.41
C SER A 118 -2.98 2.56 12.67
N ASP A 119 -2.27 2.14 13.71
CA ASP A 119 -0.95 2.61 14.13
C ASP A 119 0.20 2.16 13.22
N LEU A 120 -0.04 1.18 12.35
CA LEU A 120 0.93 0.73 11.34
C LEU A 120 0.93 1.63 10.08
N PHE A 121 0.01 2.60 9.99
CA PHE A 121 -0.10 3.50 8.85
C PHE A 121 0.26 4.95 9.20
N ILE A 122 0.96 5.60 8.29
CA ILE A 122 1.06 7.04 8.25
C ILE A 122 -0.04 7.53 7.31
N THR A 123 -1.14 8.00 7.89
CA THR A 123 -2.31 8.37 7.12
C THR A 123 -2.18 9.77 6.52
N VAL A 124 -2.50 9.88 5.23
CA VAL A 124 -2.53 11.13 4.47
C VAL A 124 -3.93 11.36 3.91
N ASN A 125 -4.37 12.60 3.92
CA ASN A 125 -5.63 12.97 3.31
C ASN A 125 -5.35 13.45 1.87
N PRO A 126 -5.84 12.75 0.84
CA PRO A 126 -5.63 13.16 -0.55
C PRO A 126 -6.30 14.50 -0.92
N PHE A 127 -7.28 14.94 -0.13
CA PHE A 127 -7.97 16.22 -0.32
C PHE A 127 -7.21 17.41 0.29
N ASP A 128 -6.18 17.18 1.12
CA ASP A 128 -5.36 18.21 1.73
C ASP A 128 -4.26 18.78 0.81
N ASN A 129 -4.27 18.42 -0.48
CA ASN A 129 -3.22 18.79 -1.45
C ASN A 129 -3.16 20.29 -1.79
N MET A 130 -4.07 21.10 -1.24
CA MET A 130 -4.10 22.55 -1.46
C MET A 130 -3.97 23.30 -0.12
N GLY A 131 -2.76 23.76 0.21
CA GLY A 131 -2.50 24.63 1.37
C GLY A 131 -1.66 24.00 2.49
N PRO A 132 -1.57 24.66 3.67
CA PRO A 132 -0.74 24.23 4.80
C PRO A 132 -1.08 22.83 5.34
N LYS A 133 -2.31 22.34 5.11
CA LYS A 133 -2.77 21.02 5.52
C LYS A 133 -2.21 19.89 4.65
N GLY A 134 -1.94 20.13 3.37
CA GLY A 134 -1.32 19.14 2.45
C GLY A 134 0.12 18.77 2.81
N MET A 135 0.77 19.60 3.63
CA MET A 135 2.12 19.32 4.14
C MET A 135 2.14 18.32 5.30
N GLY A 136 0.97 17.98 5.87
CA GLY A 136 0.88 17.11 7.05
C GLY A 136 1.41 15.70 6.78
N GLY A 137 1.03 15.10 5.66
CA GLY A 137 1.51 13.77 5.25
C GLY A 137 3.01 13.73 4.98
N MET A 138 3.52 14.70 4.23
CA MET A 138 4.96 14.86 3.97
C MET A 138 5.74 15.01 5.29
N ARG A 139 5.25 15.88 6.20
CA ARG A 139 5.89 16.14 7.50
C ARG A 139 5.92 14.88 8.38
N LYS A 140 4.82 14.13 8.45
CA LYS A 140 4.74 12.87 9.20
C LYS A 140 5.70 11.83 8.63
N SER A 141 5.73 11.68 7.29
CA SER A 141 6.62 10.75 6.60
C SER A 141 8.11 11.09 6.83
N LEU A 142 8.47 12.38 6.73
CA LEU A 142 9.84 12.82 7.05
C LEU A 142 10.16 12.68 8.53
N GLY A 143 9.16 12.84 9.41
CA GLY A 143 9.30 12.60 10.85
C GLY A 143 9.64 11.14 11.15
N GLN A 144 8.98 10.20 10.48
CA GLN A 144 9.26 8.76 10.57
C GLN A 144 10.72 8.46 10.21
N LEU A 145 11.18 8.99 9.07
CA LEU A 145 12.56 8.79 8.61
C LEU A 145 13.58 9.43 9.55
N LYS A 146 13.31 10.63 10.08
CA LYS A 146 14.21 11.31 11.05
C LYS A 146 14.37 10.55 12.37
N GLN A 147 13.40 9.72 12.73
CA GLN A 147 13.49 8.83 13.89
C GLN A 147 14.30 7.56 13.62
N GLY A 148 14.86 7.39 12.42
CA GLY A 148 15.59 6.20 12.03
C GLY A 148 14.71 5.05 11.54
N ASN A 149 13.43 5.29 11.27
CA ASN A 149 12.43 4.27 11.00
C ASN A 149 12.20 4.02 9.50
N GLY A 150 11.65 2.84 9.18
CA GLY A 150 11.29 2.47 7.81
C GLY A 150 9.96 3.06 7.34
N LEU A 151 9.86 3.37 6.04
CA LEU A 151 8.68 3.97 5.41
C LEU A 151 8.32 3.27 4.09
N GLY A 152 7.09 2.79 3.98
CA GLY A 152 6.53 2.21 2.75
C GLY A 152 5.74 3.24 1.94
N LEU A 153 6.03 3.33 0.65
CA LEU A 153 5.35 4.21 -0.28
C LEU A 153 4.76 3.43 -1.47
N PHE A 154 3.55 3.81 -1.84
CA PHE A 154 2.96 3.52 -3.14
C PHE A 154 2.95 4.83 -3.93
N PRO A 155 4.02 5.15 -4.69
CA PRO A 155 4.22 6.50 -5.22
C PRO A 155 3.11 6.96 -6.16
N ALA A 156 2.42 6.04 -6.86
CA ALA A 156 1.29 6.36 -7.71
C ALA A 156 0.09 6.94 -6.95
N ALA A 157 0.01 6.74 -5.63
CA ALA A 157 -1.07 7.15 -4.74
C ALA A 157 -2.48 6.61 -5.10
N GLU A 158 -2.57 5.79 -6.15
CA GLU A 158 -3.79 5.17 -6.65
C GLU A 158 -3.53 3.71 -7.01
N VAL A 159 -4.56 2.87 -6.88
CA VAL A 159 -4.50 1.46 -7.32
C VAL A 159 -4.36 1.40 -8.85
N SER A 160 -3.44 0.55 -9.32
CA SER A 160 -3.15 0.35 -10.75
C SER A 160 -4.42 0.05 -11.55
N THR A 161 -4.55 0.65 -12.72
CA THR A 161 -5.71 0.48 -13.58
C THR A 161 -5.36 0.75 -15.05
N TRP A 162 -6.38 0.82 -15.91
CA TRP A 162 -6.22 1.28 -17.29
C TRP A 162 -6.16 2.80 -17.35
N TYR A 163 -5.09 3.33 -17.92
CA TYR A 163 -5.00 4.75 -18.25
C TYR A 163 -4.92 4.93 -19.76
N LYS A 164 -5.48 6.05 -20.26
CA LYS A 164 -5.43 6.39 -21.68
C LYS A 164 -3.97 6.52 -22.15
N GLY A 165 -3.64 5.85 -23.24
CA GLY A 165 -2.28 5.87 -23.81
C GLY A 165 -1.31 4.85 -23.20
N GLN A 166 -1.70 4.10 -22.16
CA GLN A 166 -0.90 3.01 -21.59
C GLN A 166 -1.40 1.65 -22.06
N LYS A 167 -0.46 0.74 -22.33
CA LYS A 167 -0.77 -0.67 -22.62
C LYS A 167 -0.86 -1.44 -21.31
N GLY A 168 -2.03 -2.05 -21.05
CA GLY A 168 -2.22 -2.89 -19.87
C GLY A 168 -2.67 -2.14 -18.62
N ILE A 169 -2.64 -2.83 -17.49
CA ILE A 169 -2.97 -2.32 -16.16
C ILE A 169 -1.66 -1.98 -15.45
N LEU A 170 -1.46 -0.72 -15.20
CA LEU A 170 -0.23 -0.18 -14.61
C LEU A 170 -0.61 0.91 -13.60
N ASP A 171 0.37 1.31 -12.80
CA ASP A 171 0.27 2.52 -11.99
C ASP A 171 0.10 3.74 -12.87
N LYS A 172 -0.63 4.71 -12.33
CA LYS A 172 -0.54 6.09 -12.80
C LYS A 172 0.91 6.56 -12.75
N GLU A 173 1.22 7.55 -13.55
CA GLU A 173 2.50 8.25 -13.44
C GLU A 173 2.74 8.72 -12.00
N TRP A 174 3.91 8.42 -11.47
CA TRP A 174 4.25 8.79 -10.10
C TRP A 174 4.35 10.32 -9.97
N PRO A 175 3.61 10.95 -9.05
CA PRO A 175 3.64 12.39 -8.89
C PRO A 175 4.96 12.86 -8.30
N ASN A 176 5.41 14.06 -8.68
CA ASN A 176 6.64 14.66 -8.18
C ASN A 176 6.68 14.82 -6.64
N ALA A 177 5.53 14.87 -5.99
CA ALA A 177 5.45 14.94 -4.53
C ALA A 177 6.07 13.71 -3.86
N SER A 178 5.84 12.51 -4.41
CA SER A 178 6.45 11.26 -3.90
C SER A 178 7.95 11.26 -4.09
N VAL A 179 8.43 11.74 -5.26
CA VAL A 179 9.87 11.84 -5.56
C VAL A 179 10.57 12.86 -4.67
N ARG A 180 9.91 14.00 -4.43
CA ARG A 180 10.45 15.02 -3.49
C ARG A 180 10.54 14.49 -2.05
N LEU A 181 9.61 13.63 -1.62
CA LEU A 181 9.70 12.97 -0.32
C LEU A 181 10.94 12.07 -0.25
N ILE A 182 11.17 11.24 -1.29
CA ILE A 182 12.36 10.38 -1.39
C ILE A 182 13.64 11.20 -1.34
N ARG A 183 13.73 12.22 -2.17
CA ARG A 183 14.93 13.09 -2.23
C ARG A 183 15.20 13.83 -0.92
N LYS A 184 14.13 14.35 -0.26
CA LYS A 184 14.25 15.01 1.05
C LYS A 184 14.56 14.05 2.18
N GLY A 185 14.14 12.82 2.06
CA GLY A 185 14.45 11.75 3.00
C GLY A 185 15.95 11.45 3.01
N ALA A 186 16.58 11.50 1.83
CA ALA A 186 18.01 11.20 1.62
C ALA A 186 18.44 9.88 2.29
N VAL A 187 17.65 8.84 2.09
CA VAL A 187 17.81 7.51 2.70
C VAL A 187 17.76 6.43 1.62
N PRO A 188 18.31 5.22 1.87
CA PRO A 188 18.23 4.12 0.93
C PRO A 188 16.78 3.80 0.52
N VAL A 189 16.59 3.40 -0.75
CA VAL A 189 15.30 3.04 -1.33
C VAL A 189 15.32 1.60 -1.83
N VAL A 190 14.31 0.80 -1.46
CA VAL A 190 14.15 -0.59 -1.89
C VAL A 190 12.90 -0.71 -2.76
N PRO A 191 13.04 -1.04 -4.06
CA PRO A 191 11.91 -1.30 -4.95
C PRO A 191 11.27 -2.64 -4.63
N ILE A 192 9.94 -2.67 -4.47
CA ILE A 192 9.15 -3.90 -4.29
C ILE A 192 8.08 -3.95 -5.37
N TYR A 193 7.90 -5.11 -6.00
CA TYR A 193 6.92 -5.31 -7.06
C TYR A 193 5.89 -6.36 -6.66
N PHE A 194 4.62 -6.02 -6.76
CA PHE A 194 3.51 -6.96 -6.62
C PHE A 194 3.03 -7.41 -8.00
N HIS A 195 3.08 -8.72 -8.24
CA HIS A 195 2.63 -9.30 -9.49
C HIS A 195 1.13 -9.59 -9.45
N GLY A 196 0.38 -9.03 -10.40
CA GLY A 196 -1.04 -9.29 -10.55
C GLY A 196 -1.86 -8.04 -10.79
N ARG A 197 -3.18 -8.21 -10.65
CA ARG A 197 -4.16 -7.14 -10.87
C ARG A 197 -5.48 -7.44 -10.17
N ASN A 198 -6.30 -6.44 -10.03
CA ASN A 198 -7.70 -6.59 -9.65
C ASN A 198 -8.56 -7.07 -10.84
N SER A 199 -9.78 -7.48 -10.56
CA SER A 199 -10.69 -8.03 -11.57
C SER A 199 -11.09 -6.99 -12.63
N ASN A 200 -11.51 -7.46 -13.80
CA ASN A 200 -11.99 -6.58 -14.87
C ASN A 200 -13.16 -5.69 -14.40
N SER A 201 -14.05 -6.19 -13.55
CA SER A 201 -15.15 -5.39 -13.00
C SER A 201 -14.67 -4.20 -12.15
N PHE A 202 -13.55 -4.36 -11.40
CA PHE A 202 -12.91 -3.27 -10.67
C PHE A 202 -12.48 -2.15 -11.63
N HIS A 203 -11.83 -2.52 -12.72
CA HIS A 203 -11.33 -1.55 -13.70
C HIS A 203 -12.44 -0.89 -14.51
N ILE A 204 -13.49 -1.64 -14.89
CA ILE A 204 -14.66 -1.11 -15.62
C ILE A 204 -15.40 -0.07 -14.76
N LEU A 205 -15.65 -0.39 -13.48
CA LEU A 205 -16.27 0.56 -12.56
C LEU A 205 -15.44 1.82 -12.37
N GLY A 206 -14.11 1.70 -12.38
CA GLY A 206 -13.20 2.83 -12.32
C GLY A 206 -13.28 3.77 -13.55
N LYS A 207 -13.67 3.25 -14.72
CA LYS A 207 -13.95 4.08 -15.92
C LYS A 207 -15.25 4.87 -15.80
N ILE A 208 -16.23 4.35 -15.05
CA ILE A 208 -17.49 5.04 -14.80
C ILE A 208 -17.26 6.16 -13.77
N HIS A 209 -16.70 5.79 -12.60
CA HIS A 209 -16.34 6.76 -11.57
C HIS A 209 -15.28 6.18 -10.61
N PRO A 210 -14.21 6.93 -10.25
CA PRO A 210 -13.14 6.45 -9.36
C PRO A 210 -13.63 5.95 -8.00
N ALA A 211 -14.66 6.59 -7.41
CA ALA A 211 -15.22 6.16 -6.13
C ALA A 211 -15.81 4.75 -6.17
N LEU A 212 -16.43 4.35 -7.29
CA LEU A 212 -16.99 3.00 -7.46
C LEU A 212 -15.88 1.93 -7.41
N ARG A 213 -14.73 2.25 -8.00
CA ARG A 213 -13.52 1.41 -7.91
C ARG A 213 -13.05 1.30 -6.46
N THR A 214 -12.97 2.40 -5.74
CA THR A 214 -12.53 2.42 -4.34
C THR A 214 -13.46 1.58 -3.45
N LEU A 215 -14.77 1.66 -3.64
CA LEU A 215 -15.74 0.83 -2.92
C LEU A 215 -15.59 -0.67 -3.19
N ARG A 216 -14.93 -1.05 -4.29
CA ARG A 216 -14.68 -2.46 -4.63
C ARG A 216 -13.42 -3.04 -3.98
N ILE A 217 -12.51 -2.23 -3.45
CA ILE A 217 -11.22 -2.70 -2.89
C ILE A 217 -11.41 -3.83 -1.87
N PRO A 218 -12.32 -3.73 -0.87
CA PRO A 218 -12.50 -4.84 0.07
C PRO A 218 -13.05 -6.12 -0.58
N ALA A 219 -13.90 -5.98 -1.61
CA ALA A 219 -14.39 -7.15 -2.35
C ALA A 219 -13.28 -7.78 -3.20
N GLU A 220 -12.37 -6.99 -3.78
CA GLU A 220 -11.20 -7.49 -4.50
C GLU A 220 -10.22 -8.20 -3.55
N PHE A 221 -10.01 -7.67 -2.32
CA PHE A 221 -9.26 -8.36 -1.27
C PHE A 221 -9.82 -9.76 -0.99
N LEU A 222 -11.13 -9.86 -0.75
CA LEU A 222 -11.78 -11.14 -0.49
C LEU A 222 -11.71 -12.12 -1.67
N LYS A 223 -11.63 -11.64 -2.91
CA LYS A 223 -11.44 -12.48 -4.10
C LYS A 223 -10.05 -13.12 -4.19
N LYS A 224 -9.06 -12.58 -3.46
CA LYS A 224 -7.72 -13.18 -3.41
C LYS A 224 -7.64 -14.40 -2.49
N ARG A 225 -8.74 -14.79 -1.88
CA ARG A 225 -8.82 -16.03 -1.12
C ARG A 225 -8.33 -17.21 -1.97
N ARG A 226 -7.49 -18.06 -1.37
CA ARG A 226 -6.87 -19.24 -2.00
C ARG A 226 -6.02 -18.90 -3.23
N SER A 227 -5.29 -17.81 -3.14
CA SER A 227 -4.35 -17.43 -4.20
C SER A 227 -2.96 -17.19 -3.65
N THR A 228 -1.97 -17.32 -4.51
CA THR A 228 -0.58 -16.95 -4.23
C THR A 228 -0.32 -15.56 -4.78
N ILE A 229 0.26 -14.69 -3.95
CA ILE A 229 0.71 -13.36 -4.34
C ILE A 229 2.23 -13.41 -4.53
N HIS A 230 2.68 -13.19 -5.75
CA HIS A 230 4.10 -13.18 -6.09
C HIS A 230 4.66 -11.76 -5.90
N ILE A 231 5.81 -11.66 -5.23
CA ILE A 231 6.41 -10.37 -4.84
C ILE A 231 7.88 -10.37 -5.26
N GLY A 232 8.26 -9.41 -6.09
CA GLY A 232 9.63 -9.20 -6.53
C GLY A 232 10.34 -8.18 -5.64
N VAL A 233 11.55 -8.50 -5.24
CA VAL A 233 12.42 -7.61 -4.46
C VAL A 233 13.52 -7.09 -5.37
N GLY A 234 13.58 -5.77 -5.53
CA GLY A 234 14.63 -5.11 -6.30
C GLY A 234 15.86 -4.80 -5.47
N PRO A 235 16.97 -4.42 -6.12
CA PRO A 235 18.18 -4.01 -5.42
C PRO A 235 17.93 -2.71 -4.64
N GLN A 236 18.60 -2.58 -3.50
CA GLN A 236 18.64 -1.32 -2.77
C GLN A 236 19.35 -0.25 -3.59
N VAL A 237 18.75 0.93 -3.67
CA VAL A 237 19.34 2.16 -4.23
C VAL A 237 19.83 3.01 -3.07
N THR A 238 21.12 3.30 -3.00
CA THR A 238 21.69 4.03 -1.88
C THR A 238 21.36 5.52 -1.92
N SER A 239 21.55 6.21 -0.80
CA SER A 239 21.38 7.68 -0.72
C SER A 239 22.34 8.42 -1.66
N GLU A 240 23.55 7.90 -1.83
CA GLU A 240 24.57 8.44 -2.72
C GLU A 240 24.16 8.32 -4.19
N GLU A 241 23.62 7.16 -4.59
CA GLU A 241 23.07 6.96 -5.94
C GLU A 241 21.89 7.90 -6.20
N ILE A 242 20.96 8.05 -5.22
CA ILE A 242 19.83 8.98 -5.33
C ILE A 242 20.31 10.43 -5.53
N ALA A 243 21.36 10.84 -4.83
CA ALA A 243 21.93 12.18 -4.92
C ALA A 243 22.55 12.49 -6.30
N GLN A 244 22.97 11.47 -7.06
CA GLN A 244 23.54 11.64 -8.41
C GLN A 244 22.53 12.03 -9.47
N PHE A 245 21.21 11.82 -9.24
CA PHE A 245 20.19 12.19 -10.20
C PHE A 245 19.99 13.71 -10.21
N GLU A 246 20.26 14.36 -11.34
CA GLU A 246 20.12 15.81 -11.50
C GLU A 246 18.68 16.29 -11.37
N THR A 247 17.71 15.49 -11.86
CA THR A 247 16.29 15.87 -11.88
C THR A 247 15.40 14.87 -11.14
N ASP A 248 14.28 15.37 -10.60
CA ASP A 248 13.24 14.52 -9.98
C ASP A 248 12.65 13.54 -11.00
N GLU A 249 12.57 13.93 -12.27
CA GLU A 249 12.04 13.12 -13.37
C GLU A 249 12.96 11.91 -13.65
N ALA A 250 14.27 12.12 -13.70
CA ALA A 250 15.26 11.04 -13.89
C ALA A 250 15.22 10.04 -12.73
N LEU A 251 15.20 10.53 -11.49
CA LEU A 251 15.08 9.69 -10.30
C LEU A 251 13.76 8.88 -10.30
N LYS A 252 12.65 9.55 -10.61
CA LYS A 252 11.33 8.91 -10.73
C LYS A 252 11.35 7.74 -11.72
N ASN A 253 11.84 8.01 -12.92
CA ASN A 253 11.88 7.01 -13.99
C ASN A 253 12.80 5.84 -13.64
N HIS A 254 13.93 6.11 -12.99
CA HIS A 254 14.85 5.09 -12.52
C HIS A 254 14.18 4.16 -11.48
N LEU A 255 13.64 4.71 -10.39
CA LEU A 255 13.02 3.93 -9.33
C LEU A 255 11.78 3.15 -9.84
N ARG A 256 10.97 3.78 -10.68
CA ARG A 256 9.83 3.11 -11.32
C ARG A 256 10.30 1.97 -12.24
N SER A 257 11.35 2.18 -13.02
CA SER A 257 11.93 1.14 -13.87
C SER A 257 12.44 -0.04 -13.05
N LEU A 258 13.20 0.20 -11.99
CA LEU A 258 13.68 -0.87 -11.09
C LEU A 258 12.53 -1.66 -10.48
N THR A 259 11.45 -0.98 -10.05
CA THR A 259 10.26 -1.64 -9.52
C THR A 259 9.65 -2.58 -10.57
N TYR A 260 9.39 -2.09 -11.78
CA TYR A 260 8.73 -2.89 -12.82
C TYR A 260 9.64 -3.92 -13.50
N GLN A 261 10.97 -3.78 -13.42
CA GLN A 261 11.90 -4.82 -13.89
C GLN A 261 11.73 -6.14 -13.15
N GLN A 262 11.28 -6.09 -11.88
CA GLN A 262 11.00 -7.29 -11.09
C GLN A 262 9.86 -8.14 -11.68
N ALA A 263 9.00 -7.56 -12.51
CA ALA A 263 7.94 -8.29 -13.22
C ALA A 263 8.48 -9.42 -14.10
N ARG A 264 9.73 -9.32 -14.57
CA ARG A 264 10.36 -10.34 -15.44
C ARG A 264 10.51 -11.70 -14.76
N GLN A 265 10.58 -11.73 -13.42
CA GLN A 265 10.66 -12.96 -12.64
C GLN A 265 9.37 -13.79 -12.71
N PHE A 266 8.25 -13.15 -13.08
CA PHE A 266 6.91 -13.74 -13.00
C PHE A 266 6.23 -13.92 -14.37
N THR A 267 6.97 -13.88 -15.47
CA THR A 267 6.40 -14.03 -16.83
C THR A 267 5.72 -15.37 -17.06
N GLN A 268 6.12 -16.40 -16.31
CA GLN A 268 5.54 -17.74 -16.35
C GLN A 268 4.25 -17.89 -15.52
N PHE A 269 3.94 -16.94 -14.63
CA PHE A 269 2.75 -17.00 -13.82
C PHE A 269 1.65 -16.13 -14.45
N PRO A 270 0.44 -16.67 -14.67
CA PRO A 270 -0.68 -15.82 -15.04
C PRO A 270 -0.96 -14.86 -13.88
N ALA A 271 -1.15 -13.57 -14.21
CA ALA A 271 -1.52 -12.61 -13.20
C ALA A 271 -2.78 -13.10 -12.45
N PRO A 272 -2.76 -13.23 -11.11
CA PRO A 272 -3.92 -13.67 -10.34
C PRO A 272 -5.11 -12.75 -10.65
N ARG A 273 -6.23 -13.37 -11.05
CA ARG A 273 -7.45 -12.68 -11.46
C ARG A 273 -8.22 -12.11 -10.28
#